data_3a1c4227fee6604aae3224425ef97913
#
_entry.id   3a1c4227fee6604aae3224425ef97913
#
_cell.length_a   1.000
_cell.length_b   1.000
_cell.length_c   1.000
_cell.angle_alpha   90.00
_cell.angle_beta   90.00
_cell.angle_gamma   90.00
#
_symmetry.space_group_name_H-M   'P 1'
#
loop_
_entity.id
_entity.type
_entity.pdbx_description
1 polymer ?
#
loop_
_entity_poly.entity_id
_entity_poly.type
_entity_poly.pdbx_seq_one_letter_code
_entity_poly.pdbx_strand_id
1 'polypeptide(L)'
;MRKVKTTAEKETQTASDGKLYDVYTLSPVLVKEYGDGWHNIGGNRYYYRGSQRVTGWQNIDGLQYYFDGNGKLSSCTMIDVSTYNGDIDWNAVKAAGVDYAIIRVGYRGYGTARLVQDRRFEQNMRGAINAGIRVGAYIVTQAVNTEEAVEEASFIVEKCRGYNVTLPLAID
;
A
#
# COMPACT_ATOMS: atom_id res chain seq x y z
N MET A 1 -10.11 5.75 23.27
CA MET A 1 -10.99 6.49 24.23
C MET A 1 -12.08 7.22 23.47
N ARG A 2 -13.23 7.44 24.12
CA ARG A 2 -14.29 8.33 23.58
C ARG A 2 -14.22 9.65 24.32
N LYS A 3 -14.01 10.77 23.61
CA LYS A 3 -14.14 12.11 24.20
C LYS A 3 -15.47 12.72 23.83
N VAL A 4 -15.97 13.59 24.69
CA VAL A 4 -17.16 14.40 24.41
C VAL A 4 -16.66 15.73 23.86
N LYS A 5 -17.04 16.05 22.62
CA LYS A 5 -16.97 17.41 22.09
C LYS A 5 -18.33 18.08 22.32
N THR A 6 -18.31 19.33 22.71
CA THR A 6 -19.52 20.14 22.84
C THR A 6 -19.57 21.08 21.64
N THR A 7 -20.64 21.01 20.87
CA THR A 7 -20.99 22.02 19.87
C THR A 7 -21.97 23.01 20.46
N ALA A 8 -21.77 24.29 20.19
CA ALA A 8 -22.67 25.35 20.62
C ALA A 8 -23.41 25.89 19.40
N GLU A 9 -24.74 25.81 19.42
CA GLU A 9 -25.57 26.49 18.44
C GLU A 9 -26.12 27.78 19.13
N LYS A 10 -25.97 28.90 18.43
CA LYS A 10 -26.41 30.21 18.89
C LYS A 10 -27.72 30.60 18.22
N GLU A 11 -28.70 30.97 19.01
CA GLU A 11 -29.94 31.56 18.55
C GLU A 11 -30.18 32.88 19.33
N THR A 12 -30.66 33.93 18.66
CA THR A 12 -31.04 35.17 19.33
C THR A 12 -32.51 35.15 19.58
N GLN A 13 -32.93 35.26 20.85
CA GLN A 13 -34.31 35.24 21.27
C GLN A 13 -34.68 36.56 21.94
N THR A 14 -35.94 36.99 21.76
CA THR A 14 -36.49 38.15 22.45
C THR A 14 -37.17 37.71 23.75
N ALA A 15 -36.73 38.25 24.86
CA ALA A 15 -37.35 37.98 26.14
C ALA A 15 -38.63 38.83 26.33
N SER A 16 -39.39 38.50 27.38
CA SER A 16 -40.64 39.18 27.73
C SER A 16 -40.48 40.69 28.07
N ASP A 17 -39.23 41.12 28.37
CA ASP A 17 -38.87 42.51 28.62
C ASP A 17 -38.55 43.30 27.32
N GLY A 18 -38.69 42.65 26.12
CA GLY A 18 -38.39 43.20 24.84
C GLY A 18 -36.92 43.26 24.46
N LYS A 19 -36.01 42.72 25.31
CA LYS A 19 -34.56 42.65 25.02
C LYS A 19 -34.19 41.40 24.25
N LEU A 20 -33.13 41.52 23.43
CA LEU A 20 -32.57 40.41 22.70
C LEU A 20 -31.49 39.74 23.54
N TYR A 21 -31.53 38.42 23.60
CA TYR A 21 -30.55 37.56 24.27
C TYR A 21 -30.04 36.50 23.32
N ASP A 22 -28.72 36.26 23.39
CA ASP A 22 -28.12 35.15 22.71
C ASP A 22 -28.23 33.88 23.55
N VAL A 23 -28.98 32.91 23.08
CA VAL A 23 -29.18 31.60 23.71
C VAL A 23 -28.24 30.60 23.04
N TYR A 24 -27.47 29.88 23.84
CA TYR A 24 -26.57 28.84 23.35
C TYR A 24 -27.08 27.47 23.75
N THR A 25 -27.42 26.64 22.78
CA THR A 25 -27.72 25.22 23.00
C THR A 25 -26.44 24.42 22.89
N LEU A 26 -26.07 23.72 23.95
CA LEU A 26 -24.87 22.88 24.02
C LEU A 26 -25.25 21.43 23.76
N SER A 27 -24.77 20.87 22.66
CA SER A 27 -25.00 19.47 22.32
C SER A 27 -23.71 18.66 22.47
N PRO A 28 -23.66 17.69 23.41
CA PRO A 28 -22.52 16.82 23.56
C PRO A 28 -22.48 15.81 22.43
N VAL A 29 -21.36 15.72 21.73
CA VAL A 29 -21.11 14.71 20.69
C VAL A 29 -20.00 13.77 21.15
N LEU A 30 -20.28 12.47 21.15
CA LEU A 30 -19.27 11.46 21.44
C LEU A 30 -18.34 11.30 20.24
N VAL A 31 -17.07 11.71 20.38
CA VAL A 31 -16.06 11.59 19.36
C VAL A 31 -15.16 10.39 19.66
N LYS A 32 -14.98 9.50 18.67
CA LYS A 32 -14.01 8.41 18.78
C LYS A 32 -12.61 8.98 18.58
N GLU A 33 -11.77 8.91 19.62
CA GLU A 33 -10.35 9.20 19.47
C GLU A 33 -9.58 7.97 19.04
N TYR A 34 -8.64 8.17 18.13
CA TYR A 34 -7.69 7.17 17.70
C TYR A 34 -6.32 7.50 18.32
N GLY A 35 -5.68 6.51 18.94
CA GLY A 35 -4.30 6.63 19.40
C GLY A 35 -3.34 6.68 18.21
N ASP A 36 -2.07 6.93 18.50
CA ASP A 36 -1.01 6.95 17.48
C ASP A 36 -0.88 5.59 16.78
N GLY A 37 -0.48 5.62 15.51
CA GLY A 37 -0.27 4.42 14.70
C GLY A 37 -1.30 4.24 13.58
N TRP A 38 -1.29 3.04 13.01
CA TRP A 38 -2.14 2.67 11.88
C TRP A 38 -3.57 2.35 12.30
N HIS A 39 -4.56 2.85 11.54
CA HIS A 39 -5.99 2.59 11.73
C HIS A 39 -6.71 2.33 10.41
N ASN A 40 -7.55 1.30 10.38
CA ASN A 40 -8.47 1.04 9.28
C ASN A 40 -9.86 1.58 9.66
N ILE A 41 -10.37 2.52 8.88
CA ILE A 41 -11.63 3.23 9.14
C ILE A 41 -12.43 3.27 7.84
N GLY A 42 -13.59 2.63 7.80
CA GLY A 42 -14.46 2.62 6.64
C GLY A 42 -13.78 2.08 5.37
N GLY A 43 -12.93 1.05 5.50
CA GLY A 43 -12.19 0.45 4.40
C GLY A 43 -10.98 1.26 3.91
N ASN A 44 -10.68 2.41 4.52
CA ASN A 44 -9.52 3.23 4.22
C ASN A 44 -8.48 3.13 5.34
N ARG A 45 -7.20 3.29 5.00
CA ARG A 45 -6.08 3.24 5.93
C ARG A 45 -5.60 4.64 6.26
N TYR A 46 -5.35 4.90 7.57
CA TYR A 46 -4.91 6.17 8.12
C TYR A 46 -3.78 5.95 9.11
N TYR A 47 -2.91 6.93 9.26
CA TYR A 47 -1.92 6.97 10.34
C TYR A 47 -2.19 8.16 11.25
N TYR A 48 -2.16 7.94 12.56
CA TYR A 48 -2.38 8.98 13.57
C TYR A 48 -1.10 9.27 14.33
N ARG A 49 -0.86 10.55 14.59
CA ARG A 49 0.22 11.04 15.45
C ARG A 49 -0.33 12.18 16.28
N GLY A 50 -0.19 12.11 17.63
CA GLY A 50 -0.82 13.06 18.54
C GLY A 50 -2.34 13.10 18.42
N SER A 51 -2.99 11.96 18.21
CA SER A 51 -4.45 11.83 17.98
C SER A 51 -4.98 12.55 16.72
N GLN A 52 -4.11 13.00 15.82
CA GLN A 52 -4.46 13.62 14.54
C GLN A 52 -4.04 12.74 13.37
N ARG A 53 -4.81 12.78 12.28
CA ARG A 53 -4.42 12.13 11.02
C ARG A 53 -3.23 12.87 10.43
N VAL A 54 -2.21 12.12 10.04
CA VAL A 54 -1.12 12.70 9.25
C VAL A 54 -1.58 12.92 7.80
N THR A 55 -0.98 13.89 7.12
CA THR A 55 -1.22 14.21 5.70
C THR A 55 0.11 14.42 4.98
N GLY A 56 0.09 14.36 3.65
CA GLY A 56 1.30 14.50 2.84
C GLY A 56 2.27 13.33 2.99
N TRP A 57 3.53 13.56 2.63
CA TRP A 57 4.58 12.56 2.75
C TRP A 57 5.00 12.34 4.21
N GLN A 58 5.04 11.08 4.63
CA GLN A 58 5.44 10.67 5.97
C GLN A 58 6.44 9.52 5.89
N ASN A 59 7.50 9.61 6.71
CA ASN A 59 8.36 8.46 6.97
C ASN A 59 7.82 7.71 8.20
N ILE A 60 7.46 6.45 8.02
CA ILE A 60 6.94 5.58 9.08
C ILE A 60 7.73 4.28 9.01
N ASP A 61 8.47 3.98 10.06
CA ASP A 61 9.30 2.77 10.18
C ASP A 61 10.28 2.59 8.99
N GLY A 62 10.84 3.71 8.50
CA GLY A 62 11.82 3.73 7.40
C GLY A 62 11.19 3.71 5.99
N LEU A 63 9.88 3.59 5.87
CA LEU A 63 9.17 3.60 4.58
C LEU A 63 8.46 4.94 4.36
N GLN A 64 8.41 5.37 3.09
CA GLN A 64 7.73 6.59 2.68
C GLN A 64 6.28 6.31 2.30
N TYR A 65 5.35 7.01 2.93
CA TYR A 65 3.92 6.93 2.65
C TYR A 65 3.37 8.31 2.31
N TYR A 66 2.42 8.36 1.38
CA TYR A 66 1.69 9.58 1.07
C TYR A 66 0.23 9.46 1.51
N PHE A 67 -0.22 10.45 2.26
CA PHE A 67 -1.61 10.60 2.71
C PHE A 67 -2.23 11.83 2.03
N ASP A 68 -3.46 11.70 1.57
CA ASP A 68 -4.20 12.83 0.99
C ASP A 68 -4.54 13.91 2.02
N GLY A 69 -5.20 15.01 1.58
CA GLY A 69 -5.59 16.10 2.47
C GLY A 69 -6.57 15.72 3.59
N ASN A 70 -7.24 14.56 3.47
CA ASN A 70 -8.12 13.99 4.51
C ASN A 70 -7.39 12.98 5.40
N GLY A 71 -6.09 12.77 5.18
CA GLY A 71 -5.25 11.81 5.89
C GLY A 71 -5.45 10.36 5.48
N LYS A 72 -6.11 10.10 4.33
CA LYS A 72 -6.24 8.76 3.78
C LYS A 72 -4.95 8.36 3.08
N LEU A 73 -4.45 7.13 3.35
CA LEU A 73 -3.31 6.58 2.64
C LEU A 73 -3.60 6.51 1.14
N SER A 74 -2.77 7.20 0.33
CA SER A 74 -2.90 7.32 -1.12
C SER A 74 -1.66 6.82 -1.87
N SER A 75 -0.60 6.38 -1.16
CA SER A 75 0.50 5.60 -1.73
C SER A 75 0.26 4.11 -1.53
N CYS A 76 0.95 3.31 -2.34
CA CYS A 76 1.09 1.87 -2.14
C CYS A 76 2.57 1.54 -1.91
N THR A 77 2.83 0.49 -1.14
CA THR A 77 4.17 -0.05 -0.99
C THR A 77 4.33 -1.25 -1.92
N MET A 78 5.34 -1.19 -2.79
CA MET A 78 5.73 -2.27 -3.68
C MET A 78 7.17 -2.68 -3.39
N ILE A 79 7.45 -3.97 -3.42
CA ILE A 79 8.80 -4.53 -3.29
C ILE A 79 9.20 -5.28 -4.55
N ASP A 80 10.48 -5.28 -4.84
CA ASP A 80 11.14 -6.09 -5.86
C ASP A 80 11.84 -7.26 -5.17
N VAL A 81 11.63 -8.47 -5.67
CA VAL A 81 12.20 -9.67 -5.06
C VAL A 81 12.74 -10.68 -6.06
N SER A 82 13.80 -11.35 -5.63
CA SER A 82 14.47 -12.40 -6.38
C SER A 82 15.07 -13.46 -5.44
N THR A 83 15.82 -14.42 -5.98
CA THR A 83 16.57 -15.40 -5.17
C THR A 83 17.52 -14.77 -4.15
N TYR A 84 17.97 -13.52 -4.39
CA TYR A 84 18.90 -12.83 -3.48
C TYR A 84 18.28 -12.40 -2.15
N ASN A 85 16.95 -12.34 -2.06
CA ASN A 85 16.24 -12.01 -0.82
C ASN A 85 16.07 -13.21 0.12
N GLY A 86 16.53 -14.41 -0.27
CA GLY A 86 16.41 -15.61 0.54
C GLY A 86 14.97 -16.10 0.71
N ASP A 87 14.69 -16.70 1.87
CA ASP A 87 13.34 -17.13 2.23
C ASP A 87 12.55 -15.95 2.80
N ILE A 88 11.37 -15.71 2.25
CA ILE A 88 10.52 -14.57 2.60
C ILE A 88 9.29 -15.06 3.35
N ASP A 89 9.04 -14.51 4.55
CA ASP A 89 7.76 -14.63 5.22
C ASP A 89 6.75 -13.65 4.62
N TRP A 90 6.01 -14.11 3.63
CA TRP A 90 5.03 -13.30 2.91
C TRP A 90 3.87 -12.81 3.77
N ASN A 91 3.52 -13.51 4.85
CA ASN A 91 2.52 -13.05 5.79
C ASN A 91 3.04 -11.87 6.61
N ALA A 92 4.29 -11.92 7.05
CA ALA A 92 4.93 -10.78 7.71
C ALA A 92 5.08 -9.58 6.77
N VAL A 93 5.45 -9.80 5.51
CA VAL A 93 5.51 -8.76 4.46
C VAL A 93 4.14 -8.10 4.28
N LYS A 94 3.06 -8.90 4.17
CA LYS A 94 1.69 -8.36 4.07
C LYS A 94 1.28 -7.59 5.32
N ALA A 95 1.59 -8.11 6.50
CA ALA A 95 1.30 -7.45 7.78
C ALA A 95 2.03 -6.11 7.93
N ALA A 96 3.24 -5.99 7.35
CA ALA A 96 4.00 -4.73 7.29
C ALA A 96 3.37 -3.69 6.34
N GLY A 97 2.33 -4.04 5.59
CA GLY A 97 1.59 -3.12 4.73
C GLY A 97 2.05 -3.08 3.28
N VAL A 98 2.79 -4.08 2.84
CA VAL A 98 3.14 -4.25 1.42
C VAL A 98 1.94 -4.82 0.68
N ASP A 99 1.52 -4.14 -0.38
CA ASP A 99 0.35 -4.52 -1.18
C ASP A 99 0.73 -5.12 -2.53
N TYR A 100 1.95 -4.86 -3.00
CA TYR A 100 2.42 -5.21 -4.33
C TYR A 100 3.83 -5.78 -4.29
N ALA A 101 4.11 -6.76 -5.15
CA ALA A 101 5.45 -7.28 -5.36
C ALA A 101 5.71 -7.47 -6.85
N ILE A 102 6.91 -7.12 -7.30
CA ILE A 102 7.39 -7.50 -8.62
C ILE A 102 8.47 -8.58 -8.45
N ILE A 103 8.28 -9.73 -9.08
CA ILE A 103 9.03 -10.96 -8.78
C ILE A 103 9.88 -11.34 -9.99
N ARG A 104 11.19 -11.53 -9.77
CA ARG A 104 12.07 -11.96 -10.85
C ARG A 104 11.72 -13.34 -11.34
N VAL A 105 11.38 -13.44 -12.63
CA VAL A 105 11.18 -14.73 -13.31
C VAL A 105 12.51 -15.40 -13.59
N GLY A 106 13.48 -14.61 -14.04
CA GLY A 106 14.79 -15.12 -14.43
C GLY A 106 15.65 -14.04 -15.04
N TYR A 107 16.64 -14.47 -15.77
CA TYR A 107 17.60 -13.60 -16.44
C TYR A 107 18.21 -14.30 -17.66
N ARG A 108 18.72 -13.53 -18.59
CA ARG A 108 19.63 -14.05 -19.63
C ARG A 108 21.05 -14.01 -19.07
N GLY A 109 21.75 -15.15 -19.10
CA GLY A 109 23.08 -15.30 -18.52
C GLY A 109 24.13 -14.52 -19.33
N TYR A 110 24.86 -13.65 -18.64
CA TYR A 110 26.01 -12.95 -19.24
C TYR A 110 27.04 -13.95 -19.77
N GLY A 111 27.46 -13.81 -21.03
CA GLY A 111 28.44 -14.69 -21.72
C GLY A 111 27.90 -16.04 -22.15
N THR A 112 26.74 -16.50 -21.67
CA THR A 112 26.12 -17.78 -22.10
C THR A 112 24.92 -17.58 -23.00
N ALA A 113 24.34 -16.36 -23.02
CA ALA A 113 23.11 -15.98 -23.71
C ALA A 113 21.88 -16.90 -23.38
N ARG A 114 21.98 -17.74 -22.37
CA ARG A 114 20.89 -18.69 -21.98
C ARG A 114 19.92 -18.05 -21.03
N LEU A 115 18.64 -18.32 -21.24
CA LEU A 115 17.57 -17.97 -20.28
C LEU A 115 17.64 -18.91 -19.06
N VAL A 116 17.69 -18.34 -17.89
CA VAL A 116 17.80 -19.05 -16.62
C VAL A 116 16.67 -18.58 -15.72
N GLN A 117 15.85 -19.52 -15.25
CA GLN A 117 14.80 -19.22 -14.28
C GLN A 117 15.40 -18.90 -12.92
N ASP A 118 14.85 -17.89 -12.23
CA ASP A 118 15.19 -17.62 -10.84
C ASP A 118 14.75 -18.80 -9.95
N ARG A 119 15.65 -19.28 -9.12
CA ARG A 119 15.42 -20.50 -8.30
C ARG A 119 14.29 -20.38 -7.30
N ARG A 120 13.92 -19.15 -6.92
CA ARG A 120 12.85 -18.87 -5.97
C ARG A 120 11.60 -18.28 -6.63
N PHE A 121 11.56 -18.19 -7.95
CA PHE A 121 10.44 -17.60 -8.68
C PHE A 121 9.10 -18.21 -8.25
N GLU A 122 8.96 -19.52 -8.34
CA GLU A 122 7.69 -20.19 -8.02
C GLU A 122 7.32 -20.06 -6.55
N GLN A 123 8.30 -20.18 -5.65
CA GLN A 123 8.10 -20.02 -4.22
C GLN A 123 7.60 -18.62 -3.90
N ASN A 124 8.23 -17.59 -4.47
CA ASN A 124 7.86 -16.19 -4.25
C ASN A 124 6.48 -15.88 -4.84
N MET A 125 6.19 -16.33 -6.07
CA MET A 125 4.89 -16.13 -6.70
C MET A 125 3.76 -16.73 -5.85
N ARG A 126 3.89 -18.01 -5.45
CA ARG A 126 2.90 -18.70 -4.62
C ARG A 126 2.75 -18.04 -3.26
N GLY A 127 3.87 -17.71 -2.60
CA GLY A 127 3.89 -17.09 -1.27
C GLY A 127 3.21 -15.72 -1.28
N ALA A 128 3.55 -14.84 -2.21
CA ALA A 128 2.97 -13.52 -2.33
C ALA A 128 1.45 -13.57 -2.62
N ILE A 129 1.04 -14.39 -3.60
CA ILE A 129 -0.39 -14.55 -3.97
C ILE A 129 -1.18 -15.09 -2.78
N ASN A 130 -0.69 -16.13 -2.09
CA ASN A 130 -1.37 -16.74 -0.94
C ASN A 130 -1.50 -15.75 0.23
N ALA A 131 -0.53 -14.84 0.41
CA ALA A 131 -0.60 -13.77 1.41
C ALA A 131 -1.51 -12.59 0.98
N GLY A 132 -2.13 -12.65 -0.20
CA GLY A 132 -2.98 -11.57 -0.72
C GLY A 132 -2.21 -10.34 -1.20
N ILE A 133 -0.96 -10.52 -1.61
CA ILE A 133 -0.15 -9.49 -2.27
C ILE A 133 -0.36 -9.61 -3.79
N ARG A 134 -0.64 -8.50 -4.44
CA ARG A 134 -0.76 -8.44 -5.90
C ARG A 134 0.61 -8.49 -6.56
N VAL A 135 0.76 -9.34 -7.58
CA VAL A 135 2.07 -9.61 -8.15
C VAL A 135 2.18 -9.18 -9.60
N GLY A 136 3.36 -8.68 -9.96
CA GLY A 136 3.90 -8.60 -11.30
C GLY A 136 5.17 -9.45 -11.39
N ALA A 137 5.80 -9.44 -12.55
CA ALA A 137 7.02 -10.19 -12.74
C ALA A 137 7.99 -9.43 -13.64
N TYR A 138 9.29 -9.71 -13.52
CA TYR A 138 10.30 -9.14 -14.38
C TYR A 138 11.38 -10.15 -14.78
N ILE A 139 12.07 -9.85 -15.87
CA ILE A 139 13.24 -10.57 -16.32
C ILE A 139 14.41 -9.60 -16.45
N VAL A 140 15.61 -10.01 -16.00
CA VAL A 140 16.83 -9.24 -16.25
C VAL A 140 17.32 -9.53 -17.64
N THR A 141 17.32 -8.50 -18.49
CA THR A 141 17.70 -8.63 -19.91
C THR A 141 19.20 -8.57 -20.13
N GLN A 142 19.65 -9.32 -21.13
CA GLN A 142 20.94 -9.19 -21.77
C GLN A 142 20.78 -9.34 -23.31
N ALA A 143 19.56 -9.14 -23.82
CA ALA A 143 19.24 -9.24 -25.22
C ALA A 143 20.03 -8.18 -26.03
N VAL A 144 20.70 -8.59 -27.08
CA VAL A 144 21.48 -7.71 -27.97
C VAL A 144 20.84 -7.57 -29.37
N ASN A 145 19.74 -8.28 -29.60
CA ASN A 145 18.97 -8.24 -30.85
C ASN A 145 17.47 -8.48 -30.56
N THR A 146 16.65 -8.32 -31.60
CA THR A 146 15.19 -8.45 -31.52
C THR A 146 14.76 -9.89 -31.20
N GLU A 147 15.45 -10.87 -31.77
CA GLU A 147 15.13 -12.29 -31.56
C GLU A 147 15.30 -12.67 -30.09
N GLU A 148 16.39 -12.27 -29.46
CA GLU A 148 16.62 -12.50 -28.03
C GLU A 148 15.61 -11.76 -27.13
N ALA A 149 15.25 -10.55 -27.52
CA ALA A 149 14.21 -9.80 -26.76
C ALA A 149 12.83 -10.51 -26.83
N VAL A 150 12.47 -11.07 -28.00
CA VAL A 150 11.24 -11.87 -28.16
C VAL A 150 11.31 -13.17 -27.36
N GLU A 151 12.46 -13.83 -27.29
CA GLU A 151 12.67 -15.01 -26.44
C GLU A 151 12.48 -14.68 -24.96
N GLU A 152 13.04 -13.57 -24.48
CA GLU A 152 12.88 -13.11 -23.10
C GLU A 152 11.42 -12.78 -22.76
N ALA A 153 10.73 -12.07 -23.66
CA ALA A 153 9.32 -11.77 -23.51
C ALA A 153 8.46 -13.04 -23.49
N SER A 154 8.77 -14.00 -24.37
CA SER A 154 8.06 -15.29 -24.43
C SER A 154 8.30 -16.10 -23.16
N PHE A 155 9.53 -16.12 -22.66
CA PHE A 155 9.90 -16.83 -21.44
C PHE A 155 9.14 -16.30 -20.21
N ILE A 156 9.08 -14.96 -20.01
CA ILE A 156 8.37 -14.39 -18.87
C ILE A 156 6.86 -14.67 -18.95
N VAL A 157 6.25 -14.57 -20.14
CA VAL A 157 4.82 -14.88 -20.35
C VAL A 157 4.54 -16.35 -20.05
N GLU A 158 5.35 -17.27 -20.55
CA GLU A 158 5.18 -18.70 -20.31
C GLU A 158 5.31 -19.05 -18.84
N LYS A 159 6.33 -18.53 -18.14
CA LYS A 159 6.56 -18.81 -16.71
C LYS A 159 5.48 -18.22 -15.82
N CYS A 160 4.88 -17.13 -16.20
CA CYS A 160 3.77 -16.51 -15.47
C CYS A 160 2.41 -17.20 -15.73
N ARG A 161 2.33 -18.08 -16.72
CA ARG A 161 1.07 -18.80 -17.05
C ARG A 161 0.60 -19.65 -15.88
N GLY A 162 -0.67 -19.50 -15.52
CA GLY A 162 -1.28 -20.22 -14.39
C GLY A 162 -1.16 -19.52 -13.03
N TYR A 163 -0.47 -18.40 -12.95
CA TYR A 163 -0.50 -17.53 -11.78
C TYR A 163 -1.48 -16.37 -11.99
N ASN A 164 -2.07 -15.89 -10.89
CA ASN A 164 -2.93 -14.69 -10.93
C ASN A 164 -2.06 -13.41 -10.90
N VAL A 165 -1.39 -13.13 -12.03
CA VAL A 165 -0.58 -11.92 -12.22
C VAL A 165 -1.50 -10.75 -12.54
N THR A 166 -1.50 -9.72 -11.69
CA THR A 166 -2.40 -8.55 -11.78
C THR A 166 -1.65 -7.24 -12.05
N LEU A 167 -0.34 -7.26 -12.03
CA LEU A 167 0.54 -6.14 -12.38
C LEU A 167 1.25 -6.43 -13.71
N PRO A 168 1.87 -5.42 -14.34
CA PRO A 168 2.62 -5.61 -15.58
C PRO A 168 3.75 -6.64 -15.47
N LEU A 169 4.10 -7.22 -16.62
CA LEU A 169 5.37 -7.90 -16.85
C LEU A 169 6.38 -6.86 -17.33
N ALA A 170 7.60 -6.91 -16.80
CA ALA A 170 8.65 -5.93 -17.08
C ALA A 170 9.94 -6.58 -17.57
N ILE A 171 10.72 -5.82 -18.32
CA ILE A 171 12.09 -6.13 -18.71
C ILE A 171 12.97 -5.10 -18.00
N ASP A 172 13.99 -5.58 -17.26
CA ASP A 172 14.90 -4.79 -16.44
C ASP A 172 16.33 -4.89 -17.00
#